data_d3f36a298daeee1213e82b28c30f0e73
#
_entry.id   d3f36a298daeee1213e82b28c30f0e73
#
_cell.length_a   1.000
_cell.length_b   1.000
_cell.length_c   1.000
_cell.angle_alpha   90.00
_cell.angle_beta   90.00
_cell.angle_gamma   90.00
#
_symmetry.space_group_name_H-M   'P 1'
#
loop_
_entity.id
_entity.type
_entity.pdbx_description
1 polymer ?
#
loop_
_entity_poly.entity_id
_entity_poly.type
_entity_poly.pdbx_seq_one_letter_code
_entity_poly.pdbx_strand_id
1 'polypeptide(L)'
;MDSQTRAKLSAAIASVTVATTLVILKLWALGATGALTIAASLADSAMDLLMSLGAMAALIYAAKPADEDHNFGHSSVEDLTALAQALLVGASGVLIGWAAIARLIAPSPETLRDEGTGIFVMVISMALTVALVWWQGRIARKTGSRVIAADRLHYLGDLIPAAGAILSLIASRQFGIVQVDSIVALVAAGVLAVGAIRIFKGAWDALMDRQAPPEVIEGIATLARNWPGVLGFHDLKTRTAGSRIFVHLHIELDGALTLREAHDIGAGLRRTILLAYPQADVIIHKDVAETAGA
;
A
#
# COMPACT_ATOMS: atom_id res chain seq x y z
N MET A 1 2.39 20.25 -4.20
CA MET A 1 1.88 18.86 -4.00
C MET A 1 1.13 18.44 -5.24
N ASP A 2 1.52 17.37 -5.85
CA ASP A 2 0.84 16.80 -7.00
C ASP A 2 -0.51 16.12 -6.61
N SER A 3 -1.30 15.74 -7.63
CA SER A 3 -2.62 15.14 -7.41
C SER A 3 -2.55 13.76 -6.75
N GLN A 4 -1.47 13.01 -6.98
CA GLN A 4 -1.28 11.68 -6.39
C GLN A 4 -0.94 11.79 -4.90
N THR A 5 -0.04 12.69 -4.52
CA THR A 5 0.31 12.96 -3.11
C THR A 5 -0.92 13.41 -2.32
N ARG A 6 -1.75 14.31 -2.90
CA ARG A 6 -3.02 14.72 -2.25
C ARG A 6 -3.97 13.56 -2.05
N ALA A 7 -4.10 12.67 -3.03
CA ALA A 7 -4.94 11.49 -2.91
C ALA A 7 -4.45 10.54 -1.80
N LYS A 8 -3.13 10.26 -1.73
CA LYS A 8 -2.53 9.44 -0.68
C LYS A 8 -2.76 10.03 0.71
N LEU A 9 -2.51 11.33 0.88
CA LEU A 9 -2.74 12.01 2.15
C LEU A 9 -4.21 12.01 2.54
N SER A 10 -5.15 12.12 1.58
CA SER A 10 -6.58 12.03 1.89
C SER A 10 -6.96 10.65 2.46
N ALA A 11 -6.36 9.58 1.96
CA ALA A 11 -6.57 8.24 2.50
C ALA A 11 -5.98 8.10 3.92
N ALA A 12 -4.76 8.60 4.14
CA ALA A 12 -4.11 8.56 5.45
C ALA A 12 -4.87 9.41 6.49
N ILE A 13 -5.35 10.60 6.12
CA ILE A 13 -6.19 11.45 6.98
C ILE A 13 -7.48 10.73 7.32
N ALA A 14 -8.13 10.08 6.35
CA ALA A 14 -9.35 9.30 6.60
C ALA A 14 -9.07 8.15 7.58
N SER A 15 -7.95 7.44 7.43
CA SER A 15 -7.49 6.39 8.34
C SER A 15 -7.34 6.90 9.77
N VAL A 16 -6.54 7.95 9.96
CA VAL A 16 -6.32 8.56 11.29
C VAL A 16 -7.63 9.08 11.89
N THR A 17 -8.51 9.69 11.08
CA THR A 17 -9.80 10.19 11.54
C THR A 17 -10.71 9.06 12.02
N VAL A 18 -10.82 7.98 11.25
CA VAL A 18 -11.61 6.80 11.61
C VAL A 18 -11.04 6.15 12.86
N ALA A 19 -9.72 5.88 12.91
CA ALA A 19 -9.07 5.28 14.07
C ALA A 19 -9.27 6.12 15.34
N THR A 20 -9.09 7.45 15.24
CA THR A 20 -9.34 8.37 16.37
C THR A 20 -10.81 8.32 16.81
N THR A 21 -11.73 8.30 15.87
CA THR A 21 -13.19 8.19 16.16
C THR A 21 -13.50 6.88 16.89
N LEU A 22 -12.90 5.76 16.45
CA LEU A 22 -13.07 4.45 17.08
C LEU A 22 -12.51 4.44 18.51
N VAL A 23 -11.34 5.02 18.73
CA VAL A 23 -10.74 5.16 20.06
C VAL A 23 -11.67 5.98 20.99
N ILE A 24 -12.17 7.12 20.54
CA ILE A 24 -13.05 7.97 21.33
C ILE A 24 -14.37 7.25 21.65
N LEU A 25 -15.01 6.60 20.68
CA LEU A 25 -16.25 5.85 20.87
C LEU A 25 -16.07 4.71 21.87
N LYS A 26 -14.99 3.94 21.75
CA LYS A 26 -14.69 2.82 22.65
C LYS A 26 -14.29 3.28 24.06
N LEU A 27 -13.58 4.41 24.15
CA LEU A 27 -13.26 5.03 25.45
C LEU A 27 -14.54 5.48 26.18
N TRP A 28 -15.46 6.13 25.46
CA TRP A 28 -16.79 6.49 25.99
C TRP A 28 -17.58 5.26 26.44
N ALA A 29 -17.64 4.21 25.60
CA ALA A 29 -18.33 2.98 25.93
C ALA A 29 -17.71 2.25 27.13
N LEU A 30 -16.35 2.26 27.26
CA LEU A 30 -15.67 1.71 28.42
C LEU A 30 -16.04 2.46 29.70
N GLY A 31 -16.06 3.81 29.65
CA GLY A 31 -16.49 4.63 30.78
C GLY A 31 -17.95 4.40 31.20
N ALA A 32 -18.84 4.10 30.24
CA ALA A 32 -20.25 3.82 30.50
C ALA A 32 -20.52 2.40 31.04
N THR A 33 -19.74 1.38 30.62
CA THR A 33 -20.01 -0.03 30.90
C THR A 33 -19.01 -0.68 31.85
N GLY A 34 -17.77 -0.20 31.91
CA GLY A 34 -16.67 -0.81 32.64
C GLY A 34 -16.26 -2.21 32.09
N ALA A 35 -16.71 -2.60 30.89
CA ALA A 35 -16.54 -3.92 30.35
C ALA A 35 -15.09 -4.18 29.86
N LEU A 36 -14.47 -5.26 30.34
CA LEU A 36 -13.11 -5.66 29.94
C LEU A 36 -13.01 -5.98 28.44
N THR A 37 -14.07 -6.47 27.82
CA THR A 37 -14.13 -6.72 26.37
C THR A 37 -14.00 -5.42 25.56
N ILE A 38 -14.62 -4.34 26.05
CA ILE A 38 -14.49 -3.00 25.45
C ILE A 38 -13.07 -2.45 25.67
N ALA A 39 -12.46 -2.71 26.84
CA ALA A 39 -11.09 -2.32 27.12
C ALA A 39 -10.09 -3.01 26.17
N ALA A 40 -10.25 -4.31 25.91
CA ALA A 40 -9.45 -5.04 24.92
C ALA A 40 -9.61 -4.45 23.52
N SER A 41 -10.87 -4.23 23.07
CA SER A 41 -11.17 -3.61 21.77
C SER A 41 -10.67 -2.16 21.65
N LEU A 42 -10.62 -1.40 22.77
CA LEU A 42 -9.99 -0.07 22.80
C LEU A 42 -8.49 -0.15 22.58
N ALA A 43 -7.80 -1.13 23.21
CA ALA A 43 -6.37 -1.35 23.02
C ALA A 43 -6.05 -1.65 21.53
N ASP A 44 -6.83 -2.51 20.87
CA ASP A 44 -6.69 -2.77 19.45
C ASP A 44 -6.84 -1.49 18.61
N SER A 45 -7.91 -0.69 18.86
CA SER A 45 -8.09 0.57 18.13
C SER A 45 -7.02 1.62 18.42
N ALA A 46 -6.38 1.60 19.58
CA ALA A 46 -5.24 2.44 19.86
C ALA A 46 -3.99 2.03 19.04
N MET A 47 -3.79 0.71 18.86
CA MET A 47 -2.73 0.19 17.97
C MET A 47 -3.01 0.56 16.50
N ASP A 48 -4.27 0.46 16.03
CA ASP A 48 -4.69 0.89 14.69
C ASP A 48 -4.38 2.38 14.45
N LEU A 49 -4.64 3.21 15.47
CA LEU A 49 -4.32 4.63 15.41
C LEU A 49 -2.82 4.88 15.28
N LEU A 50 -1.98 4.16 16.04
CA LEU A 50 -0.53 4.27 15.94
C LEU A 50 -0.03 3.84 14.55
N MET A 51 -0.57 2.75 13.99
CA MET A 51 -0.25 2.28 12.64
C MET A 51 -0.64 3.31 11.58
N SER A 52 -1.83 3.89 11.67
CA SER A 52 -2.32 4.92 10.75
C SER A 52 -1.52 6.23 10.84
N LEU A 53 -1.13 6.63 12.06
CA LEU A 53 -0.23 7.78 12.26
C LEU A 53 1.15 7.53 11.65
N GLY A 54 1.70 6.32 11.82
CA GLY A 54 2.96 5.91 11.20
C GLY A 54 2.90 5.96 9.67
N ALA A 55 1.82 5.43 9.08
CA ALA A 55 1.58 5.49 7.63
C ALA A 55 1.47 6.94 7.13
N MET A 56 0.73 7.79 7.85
CA MET A 56 0.60 9.21 7.51
C MET A 56 1.95 9.94 7.59
N ALA A 57 2.73 9.71 8.66
CA ALA A 57 4.06 10.30 8.81
C ALA A 57 5.00 9.87 7.67
N ALA A 58 4.97 8.59 7.28
CA ALA A 58 5.74 8.08 6.16
C ALA A 58 5.37 8.76 4.83
N LEU A 59 4.06 8.92 4.55
CA LEU A 59 3.60 9.59 3.33
C LEU A 59 3.97 11.08 3.31
N ILE A 60 3.93 11.77 4.46
CA ILE A 60 4.38 13.16 4.59
C ILE A 60 5.90 13.25 4.35
N TYR A 61 6.67 12.34 4.93
CA TYR A 61 8.11 12.30 4.76
C TYR A 61 8.52 11.96 3.33
N ALA A 62 7.84 10.99 2.71
CA ALA A 62 8.05 10.62 1.31
C ALA A 62 7.80 11.76 0.32
N ALA A 63 6.91 12.70 0.69
CA ALA A 63 6.59 13.86 -0.13
C ALA A 63 7.63 14.98 -0.06
N LYS A 64 8.63 14.90 0.84
CA LYS A 64 9.73 15.88 0.90
C LYS A 64 10.56 15.81 -0.39
N PRO A 65 10.95 16.97 -0.94
CA PRO A 65 11.88 17.01 -2.07
C PRO A 65 13.25 16.44 -1.70
N ALA A 66 14.08 16.20 -2.70
CA ALA A 66 15.49 15.88 -2.51
C ALA A 66 16.20 16.97 -1.69
N ASP A 67 17.12 16.56 -0.84
CA ASP A 67 17.98 17.39 0.01
C ASP A 67 19.44 16.95 -0.13
N GLU A 68 20.35 17.53 0.66
CA GLU A 68 21.80 17.26 0.59
C GLU A 68 22.13 15.81 0.95
N ASP A 69 21.38 15.20 1.89
CA ASP A 69 21.61 13.81 2.32
C ASP A 69 20.87 12.80 1.45
N HIS A 70 19.74 13.20 0.83
CA HIS A 70 18.86 12.33 0.04
C HIS A 70 18.62 12.91 -1.36
N ASN A 71 19.66 12.88 -2.20
CA ASN A 71 19.66 13.49 -3.54
C ASN A 71 18.57 12.95 -4.49
N PHE A 72 18.08 11.73 -4.27
CA PHE A 72 16.98 11.12 -5.03
C PHE A 72 15.61 11.33 -4.39
N GLY A 73 15.53 12.10 -3.28
CA GLY A 73 14.34 12.34 -2.50
C GLY A 73 14.04 11.21 -1.51
N HIS A 74 12.86 11.26 -0.89
CA HIS A 74 12.51 10.43 0.27
C HIS A 74 11.47 9.35 -0.06
N SER A 75 11.16 9.11 -1.33
CA SER A 75 10.07 8.23 -1.77
C SER A 75 10.20 6.77 -1.32
N SER A 76 11.42 6.26 -1.13
CA SER A 76 11.68 4.89 -0.66
C SER A 76 11.11 4.58 0.73
N VAL A 77 10.83 5.59 1.55
CA VAL A 77 10.20 5.39 2.87
C VAL A 77 8.79 4.80 2.74
N GLU A 78 8.09 5.02 1.62
CA GLU A 78 6.81 4.35 1.36
C GLU A 78 6.99 2.82 1.31
N ASP A 79 8.02 2.34 0.61
CA ASP A 79 8.30 0.90 0.48
C ASP A 79 8.77 0.30 1.81
N LEU A 80 9.63 1.02 2.56
CA LEU A 80 10.08 0.59 3.87
C LEU A 80 8.91 0.47 4.86
N THR A 81 8.01 1.45 4.86
CA THR A 81 6.81 1.43 5.72
C THR A 81 5.85 0.32 5.32
N ALA A 82 5.62 0.12 4.02
CA ALA A 82 4.79 -0.97 3.53
C ALA A 82 5.37 -2.35 3.89
N LEU A 83 6.70 -2.50 3.85
CA LEU A 83 7.40 -3.71 4.28
C LEU A 83 7.15 -4.00 5.77
N ALA A 84 7.33 -3.00 6.62
CA ALA A 84 7.10 -3.12 8.06
C ALA A 84 5.63 -3.47 8.37
N GLN A 85 4.68 -2.78 7.74
CA GLN A 85 3.25 -3.08 7.89
C GLN A 85 2.90 -4.49 7.40
N ALA A 86 3.46 -4.94 6.28
CA ALA A 86 3.24 -6.29 5.76
C ALA A 86 3.72 -7.38 6.74
N LEU A 87 4.85 -7.15 7.43
CA LEU A 87 5.33 -8.07 8.46
C LEU A 87 4.37 -8.14 9.66
N LEU A 88 3.86 -6.99 10.12
CA LEU A 88 2.90 -6.93 11.23
C LEU A 88 1.57 -7.61 10.87
N VAL A 89 1.03 -7.31 9.69
CA VAL A 89 -0.22 -7.94 9.20
C VAL A 89 -0.01 -9.45 8.99
N GLY A 90 1.14 -9.87 8.48
CA GLY A 90 1.50 -11.28 8.33
C GLY A 90 1.55 -12.02 9.68
N ALA A 91 2.18 -11.40 10.69
CA ALA A 91 2.22 -11.93 12.05
C ALA A 91 0.81 -12.05 12.65
N SER A 92 -0.04 -11.03 12.49
CA SER A 92 -1.45 -11.08 12.91
C SER A 92 -2.20 -12.22 12.22
N GLY A 93 -2.02 -12.42 10.92
CA GLY A 93 -2.61 -13.53 10.17
C GLY A 93 -2.20 -14.90 10.72
N VAL A 94 -0.91 -15.07 11.07
CA VAL A 94 -0.41 -16.31 11.69
C VAL A 94 -1.06 -16.53 13.06
N LEU A 95 -1.15 -15.51 13.90
CA LEU A 95 -1.77 -15.60 15.22
C LEU A 95 -3.27 -15.94 15.14
N ILE A 96 -4.00 -15.28 14.23
CA ILE A 96 -5.43 -15.58 14.00
C ILE A 96 -5.61 -17.02 13.51
N GLY A 97 -4.79 -17.46 12.55
CA GLY A 97 -4.82 -18.83 12.04
C GLY A 97 -4.53 -19.88 13.11
N TRP A 98 -3.50 -19.63 13.93
CA TRP A 98 -3.17 -20.48 15.07
C TRP A 98 -4.33 -20.58 16.07
N ALA A 99 -4.91 -19.45 16.48
CA ALA A 99 -6.05 -19.40 17.40
C ALA A 99 -7.27 -20.15 16.83
N ALA A 100 -7.57 -19.97 15.55
CA ALA A 100 -8.66 -20.65 14.88
C ALA A 100 -8.47 -22.18 14.85
N ILE A 101 -7.26 -22.66 14.55
CA ILE A 101 -6.92 -24.10 14.59
C ILE A 101 -7.04 -24.64 16.00
N ALA A 102 -6.51 -23.93 17.00
CA ALA A 102 -6.59 -24.36 18.41
C ALA A 102 -8.05 -24.50 18.86
N ARG A 103 -8.94 -23.58 18.48
CA ARG A 103 -10.39 -23.66 18.78
C ARG A 103 -11.09 -24.83 18.08
N LEU A 104 -10.68 -25.17 16.86
CA LEU A 104 -11.22 -26.35 16.15
C LEU A 104 -10.86 -27.65 16.83
N ILE A 105 -9.64 -27.76 17.42
CA ILE A 105 -9.14 -28.95 18.08
C ILE A 105 -9.72 -29.07 19.51
N ALA A 106 -9.82 -27.96 20.24
CA ALA A 106 -10.32 -27.90 21.60
C ALA A 106 -11.37 -26.78 21.74
N PRO A 107 -12.64 -27.04 21.40
CA PRO A 107 -13.70 -26.06 21.51
C PRO A 107 -13.87 -25.57 22.95
N SER A 108 -13.70 -24.27 23.18
CA SER A 108 -14.00 -23.63 24.46
C SER A 108 -15.35 -22.90 24.34
N PRO A 109 -16.28 -23.09 25.29
CA PRO A 109 -17.53 -22.35 25.30
C PRO A 109 -17.25 -20.89 25.67
N GLU A 110 -17.27 -19.96 24.68
CA GLU A 110 -17.27 -18.53 24.96
C GLU A 110 -18.69 -18.10 25.30
N THR A 111 -18.89 -17.60 26.53
CA THR A 111 -20.12 -16.92 26.92
C THR A 111 -20.09 -15.50 26.38
N LEU A 112 -20.79 -15.27 25.27
CA LEU A 112 -21.07 -13.93 24.77
C LEU A 112 -21.95 -13.20 25.80
N ARG A 113 -21.40 -12.23 26.51
CA ARG A 113 -22.18 -11.34 27.38
C ARG A 113 -22.84 -10.26 26.50
N ASP A 114 -24.15 -10.24 26.54
CA ASP A 114 -25.01 -9.34 25.80
C ASP A 114 -25.04 -7.97 26.51
N GLU A 115 -24.34 -6.99 25.94
CA GLU A 115 -24.41 -5.60 26.42
C GLU A 115 -24.79 -4.69 25.23
N GLY A 116 -26.02 -4.20 25.19
CA GLY A 116 -26.58 -3.44 24.07
C GLY A 116 -25.73 -2.24 23.62
N THR A 117 -25.05 -1.56 24.55
CA THR A 117 -24.10 -0.46 24.24
C THR A 117 -22.88 -0.97 23.48
N GLY A 118 -22.37 -2.17 23.82
CA GLY A 118 -21.25 -2.79 23.11
C GLY A 118 -21.62 -3.10 21.65
N ILE A 119 -22.81 -3.66 21.42
CA ILE A 119 -23.31 -3.99 20.07
C ILE A 119 -23.43 -2.71 19.22
N PHE A 120 -23.98 -1.63 19.76
CA PHE A 120 -24.11 -0.37 19.03
C PHE A 120 -22.76 0.19 18.59
N VAL A 121 -21.77 0.22 19.48
CA VAL A 121 -20.40 0.67 19.16
C VAL A 121 -19.74 -0.25 18.13
N MET A 122 -19.93 -1.58 18.21
CA MET A 122 -19.41 -2.53 17.22
C MET A 122 -20.00 -2.31 15.83
N VAL A 123 -21.31 -2.08 15.71
CA VAL A 123 -21.98 -1.82 14.43
C VAL A 123 -21.46 -0.53 13.79
N ILE A 124 -21.34 0.56 14.58
CA ILE A 124 -20.79 1.83 14.08
C ILE A 124 -19.32 1.63 13.66
N SER A 125 -18.52 0.94 14.48
CA SER A 125 -17.11 0.64 14.17
C SER A 125 -16.99 -0.10 12.83
N MET A 126 -17.80 -1.14 12.64
CA MET A 126 -17.82 -1.91 11.40
C MET A 126 -18.22 -1.05 10.20
N ALA A 127 -19.24 -0.21 10.31
CA ALA A 127 -19.68 0.66 9.23
C ALA A 127 -18.60 1.68 8.82
N LEU A 128 -17.91 2.29 9.79
CA LEU A 128 -16.80 3.20 9.56
C LEU A 128 -15.61 2.50 8.91
N THR A 129 -15.27 1.29 9.39
CA THR A 129 -14.17 0.49 8.83
C THR A 129 -14.48 0.05 7.39
N VAL A 130 -15.69 -0.36 7.07
CA VAL A 130 -16.11 -0.71 5.69
C VAL A 130 -15.96 0.50 4.77
N ALA A 131 -16.43 1.67 5.18
CA ALA A 131 -16.31 2.90 4.40
C ALA A 131 -14.83 3.27 4.16
N LEU A 132 -13.99 3.15 5.20
CA LEU A 132 -12.55 3.39 5.12
C LEU A 132 -11.87 2.42 4.15
N VAL A 133 -12.08 1.11 4.31
CA VAL A 133 -11.49 0.06 3.46
C VAL A 133 -11.88 0.24 1.99
N TRP A 134 -13.12 0.63 1.73
CA TRP A 134 -13.58 0.95 0.38
C TRP A 134 -12.83 2.16 -0.20
N TRP A 135 -12.74 3.25 0.57
CA TRP A 135 -12.03 4.46 0.16
C TRP A 135 -10.55 4.21 -0.07
N GLN A 136 -9.87 3.57 0.88
CA GLN A 136 -8.46 3.18 0.75
C GLN A 136 -8.22 2.31 -0.48
N GLY A 137 -9.12 1.34 -0.74
CA GLY A 137 -9.02 0.47 -1.92
C GLY A 137 -9.11 1.23 -3.24
N ARG A 138 -9.91 2.31 -3.28
CA ARG A 138 -10.01 3.20 -4.44
C ARG A 138 -8.72 4.00 -4.63
N ILE A 139 -8.18 4.56 -3.55
CA ILE A 139 -6.95 5.37 -3.61
C ILE A 139 -5.73 4.49 -3.89
N ALA A 140 -5.58 3.34 -3.23
CA ALA A 140 -4.47 2.42 -3.47
C ALA A 140 -4.38 1.98 -4.95
N ARG A 141 -5.52 1.67 -5.57
CA ARG A 141 -5.58 1.34 -7.01
C ARG A 141 -5.21 2.52 -7.91
N LYS A 142 -5.61 3.74 -7.53
CA LYS A 142 -5.34 4.95 -8.32
C LYS A 142 -3.88 5.39 -8.23
N THR A 143 -3.25 5.23 -7.07
CA THR A 143 -1.91 5.76 -6.77
C THR A 143 -0.81 4.71 -6.80
N GLY A 144 -1.14 3.43 -6.77
CA GLY A 144 -0.18 2.33 -6.61
C GLY A 144 0.52 2.31 -5.23
N SER A 145 0.06 3.10 -4.24
CA SER A 145 0.70 3.20 -2.93
C SER A 145 0.60 1.90 -2.14
N ARG A 146 1.76 1.31 -1.84
CA ARG A 146 1.87 0.09 -1.03
C ARG A 146 1.55 0.35 0.43
N VAL A 147 1.86 1.54 0.96
CA VAL A 147 1.50 1.95 2.33
C VAL A 147 -0.01 1.92 2.51
N ILE A 148 -0.78 2.55 1.60
CA ILE A 148 -2.25 2.55 1.68
C ILE A 148 -2.80 1.12 1.49
N ALA A 149 -2.18 0.31 0.62
CA ALA A 149 -2.59 -1.07 0.44
C ALA A 149 -2.34 -1.93 1.70
N ALA A 150 -1.24 -1.69 2.42
CA ALA A 150 -0.91 -2.37 3.67
C ALA A 150 -1.85 -1.95 4.80
N ASP A 151 -2.10 -0.65 4.95
CA ASP A 151 -3.03 -0.08 5.92
C ASP A 151 -4.46 -0.63 5.69
N ARG A 152 -4.91 -0.67 4.44
CA ARG A 152 -6.18 -1.30 4.06
C ARG A 152 -6.24 -2.78 4.42
N LEU A 153 -5.16 -3.52 4.21
CA LEU A 153 -5.11 -4.96 4.53
C LEU A 153 -5.20 -5.19 6.03
N HIS A 154 -4.59 -4.33 6.83
CA HIS A 154 -4.72 -4.34 8.28
C HIS A 154 -6.19 -4.20 8.69
N TYR A 155 -6.90 -3.16 8.24
CA TYR A 155 -8.33 -2.98 8.54
C TYR A 155 -9.24 -4.09 8.00
N LEU A 156 -8.86 -4.77 6.91
CA LEU A 156 -9.55 -5.98 6.46
C LEU A 156 -9.35 -7.15 7.44
N GLY A 157 -8.18 -7.20 8.09
CA GLY A 157 -7.86 -8.16 9.14
C GLY A 157 -8.82 -8.06 10.33
N ASP A 158 -9.27 -6.86 10.65
CA ASP A 158 -10.23 -6.63 11.74
C ASP A 158 -11.67 -6.84 11.28
N LEU A 159 -11.99 -6.45 10.06
CA LEU A 159 -13.33 -6.49 9.51
C LEU A 159 -13.82 -7.93 9.24
N ILE A 160 -12.96 -8.79 8.69
CA ILE A 160 -13.35 -10.16 8.31
C ILE A 160 -13.73 -11.01 9.55
N PRO A 161 -12.93 -11.05 10.63
CA PRO A 161 -13.32 -11.74 11.87
C PRO A 161 -14.56 -11.13 12.49
N ALA A 162 -14.72 -9.80 12.49
CA ALA A 162 -15.92 -9.15 13.05
C ALA A 162 -17.20 -9.53 12.28
N ALA A 163 -17.15 -9.57 10.95
CA ALA A 163 -18.25 -10.07 10.12
C ALA A 163 -18.51 -11.56 10.36
N GLY A 164 -17.43 -12.34 10.51
CA GLY A 164 -17.49 -13.75 10.81
C GLY A 164 -18.16 -14.06 12.14
N ALA A 165 -17.89 -13.27 13.17
CA ALA A 165 -18.56 -13.43 14.49
C ALA A 165 -20.08 -13.22 14.38
N ILE A 166 -20.54 -12.27 13.58
CA ILE A 166 -21.98 -12.07 13.32
C ILE A 166 -22.57 -13.27 12.58
N LEU A 167 -21.89 -13.74 11.53
CA LEU A 167 -22.35 -14.92 10.77
C LEU A 167 -22.37 -16.17 11.64
N SER A 168 -21.37 -16.36 12.47
CA SER A 168 -21.27 -17.49 13.42
C SER A 168 -22.43 -17.47 14.42
N LEU A 169 -22.76 -16.30 14.97
CA LEU A 169 -23.89 -16.15 15.89
C LEU A 169 -25.22 -16.54 15.22
N ILE A 170 -25.46 -16.12 13.98
CA ILE A 170 -26.64 -16.47 13.20
C ILE A 170 -26.66 -17.98 12.91
N ALA A 171 -25.54 -18.55 12.47
CA ALA A 171 -25.42 -19.97 12.13
C ALA A 171 -25.62 -20.86 13.35
N SER A 172 -25.06 -20.48 14.50
CA SER A 172 -25.22 -21.21 15.77
C SER A 172 -26.68 -21.20 16.23
N ARG A 173 -27.36 -20.01 16.17
CA ARG A 173 -28.76 -19.89 16.58
C ARG A 173 -29.75 -20.61 15.66
N GLN A 174 -29.54 -20.59 14.34
CA GLN A 174 -30.48 -21.15 13.36
C GLN A 174 -30.16 -22.62 13.01
N PHE A 175 -28.91 -23.01 12.98
CA PHE A 175 -28.47 -24.30 12.45
C PHE A 175 -27.66 -25.14 13.44
N GLY A 176 -27.35 -24.62 14.63
CA GLY A 176 -26.54 -25.33 15.65
C GLY A 176 -25.07 -25.53 15.25
N ILE A 177 -24.57 -24.80 14.23
CA ILE A 177 -23.21 -24.97 13.70
C ILE A 177 -22.27 -24.02 14.46
N VAL A 178 -21.43 -24.55 15.35
CA VAL A 178 -20.52 -23.77 16.20
C VAL A 178 -19.17 -23.48 15.52
N GLN A 179 -18.81 -24.27 14.50
CA GLN A 179 -17.48 -24.19 13.85
C GLN A 179 -17.34 -23.04 12.85
N VAL A 180 -18.41 -22.33 12.51
CA VAL A 180 -18.41 -21.25 11.48
C VAL A 180 -17.42 -20.15 11.81
N ASP A 181 -17.31 -19.75 13.07
CA ASP A 181 -16.37 -18.73 13.54
C ASP A 181 -14.91 -19.11 13.22
N SER A 182 -14.51 -20.31 13.60
CA SER A 182 -13.14 -20.79 13.34
C SER A 182 -12.83 -20.93 11.83
N ILE A 183 -13.82 -21.33 11.03
CA ILE A 183 -13.65 -21.43 9.57
C ILE A 183 -13.46 -20.03 8.96
N VAL A 184 -14.29 -19.06 9.36
CA VAL A 184 -14.15 -17.68 8.89
C VAL A 184 -12.82 -17.08 9.34
N ALA A 185 -12.39 -17.34 10.57
CA ALA A 185 -11.09 -16.89 11.05
C ALA A 185 -9.91 -17.50 10.24
N LEU A 186 -10.00 -18.77 9.83
CA LEU A 186 -9.01 -19.40 8.94
C LEU A 186 -8.99 -18.75 7.55
N VAL A 187 -10.16 -18.46 6.99
CA VAL A 187 -10.26 -17.75 5.71
C VAL A 187 -9.65 -16.35 5.82
N ALA A 188 -9.95 -15.63 6.92
CA ALA A 188 -9.35 -14.32 7.19
C ALA A 188 -7.82 -14.41 7.27
N ALA A 189 -7.29 -15.37 8.06
CA ALA A 189 -5.86 -15.61 8.17
C ALA A 189 -5.21 -15.89 6.81
N GLY A 190 -5.85 -16.68 5.95
CA GLY A 190 -5.41 -16.95 4.58
C GLY A 190 -5.35 -15.69 3.72
N VAL A 191 -6.40 -14.86 3.76
CA VAL A 191 -6.46 -13.57 3.03
C VAL A 191 -5.34 -12.63 3.50
N LEU A 192 -5.14 -12.53 4.82
CA LEU A 192 -4.07 -11.70 5.39
C LEU A 192 -2.69 -12.19 4.98
N ALA A 193 -2.43 -13.50 5.08
CA ALA A 193 -1.14 -14.09 4.71
C ALA A 193 -0.81 -13.86 3.23
N VAL A 194 -1.74 -14.14 2.32
CA VAL A 194 -1.54 -13.91 0.87
C VAL A 194 -1.35 -12.43 0.57
N GLY A 195 -2.15 -11.55 1.20
CA GLY A 195 -2.05 -10.11 1.05
C GLY A 195 -0.72 -9.56 1.57
N ALA A 196 -0.31 -9.97 2.76
CA ALA A 196 0.95 -9.57 3.38
C ALA A 196 2.16 -10.01 2.55
N ILE A 197 2.19 -11.27 2.07
CA ILE A 197 3.26 -11.78 1.19
C ILE A 197 3.34 -10.94 -0.10
N ARG A 198 2.20 -10.60 -0.70
CA ARG A 198 2.17 -9.79 -1.93
C ARG A 198 2.71 -8.38 -1.71
N ILE A 199 2.31 -7.73 -0.60
CA ILE A 199 2.78 -6.38 -0.26
C ILE A 199 4.26 -6.44 0.10
N PHE A 200 4.68 -7.40 0.93
CA PHE A 200 6.07 -7.62 1.31
C PHE A 200 6.96 -7.78 0.08
N LYS A 201 6.59 -8.71 -0.83
CA LYS A 201 7.35 -8.95 -2.06
C LYS A 201 7.44 -7.69 -2.91
N GLY A 202 6.33 -6.95 -3.07
CA GLY A 202 6.33 -5.72 -3.85
C GLY A 202 7.21 -4.62 -3.26
N ALA A 203 7.21 -4.46 -1.93
CA ALA A 203 8.05 -3.49 -1.24
C ALA A 203 9.52 -3.91 -1.24
N TRP A 204 9.80 -5.19 -0.98
CA TRP A 204 11.14 -5.77 -1.07
C TRP A 204 11.74 -5.58 -2.46
N ASP A 205 11.01 -5.96 -3.50
CA ASP A 205 11.43 -5.81 -4.88
C ASP A 205 11.76 -4.35 -5.22
N ALA A 206 10.95 -3.38 -4.75
CA ALA A 206 11.22 -1.96 -4.98
C ALA A 206 12.46 -1.46 -4.26
N LEU A 207 12.72 -1.92 -3.01
CA LEU A 207 13.94 -1.62 -2.26
C LEU A 207 15.18 -2.27 -2.88
N MET A 208 15.00 -3.33 -3.68
CA MET A 208 16.04 -4.01 -4.46
C MET A 208 16.10 -3.53 -5.92
N ASP A 209 15.71 -2.27 -6.16
CA ASP A 209 15.80 -1.60 -7.46
C ASP A 209 15.05 -2.33 -8.60
N ARG A 210 13.92 -2.95 -8.30
CA ARG A 210 13.10 -3.59 -9.33
C ARG A 210 12.72 -2.61 -10.43
N GLN A 211 12.83 -3.08 -11.67
CA GLN A 211 12.42 -2.31 -12.84
C GLN A 211 10.94 -1.87 -12.80
N ALA A 212 10.64 -0.80 -13.54
CA ALA A 212 9.28 -0.31 -13.73
C ALA A 212 8.37 -1.38 -14.38
N PRO A 213 7.04 -1.23 -14.31
CA PRO A 213 6.11 -2.12 -15.00
C PRO A 213 6.41 -2.22 -16.51
N PRO A 214 6.22 -3.40 -17.12
CA PRO A 214 6.54 -3.63 -18.55
C PRO A 214 5.90 -2.61 -19.48
N GLU A 215 4.67 -2.15 -19.17
CA GLU A 215 3.94 -1.17 -19.97
C GLU A 215 4.63 0.19 -19.98
N VAL A 216 5.27 0.58 -18.86
CA VAL A 216 6.04 1.82 -18.75
C VAL A 216 7.34 1.72 -19.53
N ILE A 217 8.04 0.58 -19.40
CA ILE A 217 9.31 0.33 -20.11
C ILE A 217 9.07 0.37 -21.61
N GLU A 218 8.06 -0.36 -22.11
CA GLU A 218 7.75 -0.40 -23.54
C GLU A 218 7.24 0.96 -24.06
N GLY A 219 6.48 1.68 -23.24
CA GLY A 219 6.06 3.04 -23.60
C GLY A 219 7.25 4.00 -23.76
N ILE A 220 8.24 3.96 -22.86
CA ILE A 220 9.46 4.76 -22.94
C ILE A 220 10.30 4.32 -24.15
N ALA A 221 10.45 3.00 -24.37
CA ALA A 221 11.16 2.45 -25.51
C ALA A 221 10.53 2.87 -26.83
N THR A 222 9.20 2.90 -26.91
CA THR A 222 8.49 3.35 -28.11
C THR A 222 8.69 4.85 -28.37
N LEU A 223 8.69 5.69 -27.31
CA LEU A 223 8.99 7.11 -27.44
C LEU A 223 10.42 7.34 -27.94
N ALA A 224 11.38 6.59 -27.41
CA ALA A 224 12.79 6.70 -27.84
C ALA A 224 13.00 6.23 -29.29
N ARG A 225 12.41 5.08 -29.66
CA ARG A 225 12.53 4.49 -31.00
C ARG A 225 11.97 5.41 -32.09
N ASN A 226 10.91 6.13 -31.81
CA ASN A 226 10.22 6.99 -32.79
C ASN A 226 10.62 8.48 -32.67
N TRP A 227 11.60 8.82 -31.84
CA TRP A 227 11.99 10.21 -31.63
C TRP A 227 12.84 10.73 -32.79
N PRO A 228 12.47 11.89 -33.39
CA PRO A 228 13.26 12.45 -34.50
C PRO A 228 14.70 12.69 -34.13
N GLY A 229 15.62 12.22 -34.98
CA GLY A 229 17.07 12.33 -34.79
C GLY A 229 17.70 11.23 -33.94
N VAL A 230 16.93 10.36 -33.32
CA VAL A 230 17.42 9.14 -32.65
C VAL A 230 17.57 8.02 -33.69
N LEU A 231 18.79 7.50 -33.84
CA LEU A 231 19.12 6.41 -34.76
C LEU A 231 18.95 5.03 -34.10
N GLY A 232 19.21 4.97 -32.80
CA GLY A 232 19.07 3.77 -31.96
C GLY A 232 19.01 4.13 -30.49
N PHE A 233 18.69 3.16 -29.65
CA PHE A 233 18.82 3.28 -28.20
C PHE A 233 19.19 1.96 -27.57
N HIS A 234 19.88 2.03 -26.43
CA HIS A 234 20.29 0.87 -25.64
C HIS A 234 20.32 1.23 -24.15
N ASP A 235 20.65 0.27 -23.30
CA ASP A 235 20.78 0.43 -21.84
C ASP A 235 19.59 1.15 -21.16
N LEU A 236 18.37 0.90 -21.66
CA LEU A 236 17.17 1.37 -20.97
C LEU A 236 17.03 0.64 -19.64
N LYS A 237 17.45 1.31 -18.57
CA LYS A 237 17.38 0.81 -17.18
C LYS A 237 16.36 1.66 -16.42
N THR A 238 15.51 0.97 -15.67
CA THR A 238 14.51 1.62 -14.82
C THR A 238 14.54 1.02 -13.43
N ARG A 239 14.17 1.81 -12.42
CA ARG A 239 13.89 1.32 -11.08
C ARG A 239 12.73 2.09 -10.44
N THR A 240 12.04 1.45 -9.51
CA THR A 240 10.96 2.10 -8.76
C THR A 240 11.39 2.38 -7.32
N ALA A 241 10.96 3.51 -6.76
CA ALA A 241 11.13 3.84 -5.35
C ALA A 241 9.86 4.58 -4.87
N GLY A 242 9.04 3.91 -4.08
CA GLY A 242 7.70 4.38 -3.73
C GLY A 242 6.87 4.65 -4.99
N SER A 243 6.50 5.91 -5.16
CA SER A 243 5.72 6.37 -6.32
C SER A 243 6.58 6.93 -7.46
N ARG A 244 7.90 6.98 -7.32
CA ARG A 244 8.81 7.48 -8.36
C ARG A 244 9.36 6.36 -9.23
N ILE A 245 9.68 6.72 -10.47
CA ILE A 245 10.34 5.85 -11.45
C ILE A 245 11.62 6.56 -11.88
N PHE A 246 12.76 5.92 -11.72
CA PHE A 246 14.04 6.41 -12.23
C PHE A 246 14.33 5.72 -13.56
N VAL A 247 14.72 6.49 -14.56
CA VAL A 247 14.93 6.05 -15.94
C VAL A 247 16.31 6.50 -16.40
N HIS A 248 17.13 5.55 -16.77
CA HIS A 248 18.40 5.79 -17.49
C HIS A 248 18.24 5.22 -18.88
N LEU A 249 18.59 6.00 -19.89
CA LEU A 249 18.45 5.65 -21.30
C LEU A 249 19.64 6.19 -22.08
N HIS A 250 20.24 5.39 -22.91
CA HIS A 250 21.22 5.77 -23.89
C HIS A 250 20.56 5.91 -25.27
N ILE A 251 20.78 7.01 -25.96
CA ILE A 251 20.31 7.23 -27.33
C ILE A 251 21.50 7.41 -28.27
N GLU A 252 21.41 6.80 -29.43
CA GLU A 252 22.42 6.87 -30.47
C GLU A 252 22.05 7.96 -31.47
N LEU A 253 23.00 8.86 -31.72
CA LEU A 253 22.85 10.04 -32.58
C LEU A 253 23.94 10.07 -33.65
N ASP A 254 23.70 10.82 -34.73
CA ASP A 254 24.71 11.08 -35.75
C ASP A 254 25.90 11.83 -35.15
N GLY A 255 27.10 11.28 -35.32
CA GLY A 255 28.37 11.86 -34.84
C GLY A 255 28.75 13.20 -35.48
N ALA A 256 28.10 13.59 -36.58
CA ALA A 256 28.31 14.89 -37.25
C ALA A 256 27.53 16.04 -36.58
N LEU A 257 26.58 15.73 -35.65
CA LEU A 257 25.80 16.73 -34.91
C LEU A 257 26.69 17.55 -33.98
N THR A 258 26.35 18.86 -33.91
CA THR A 258 26.93 19.70 -32.87
C THR A 258 26.39 19.27 -31.47
N LEU A 259 27.15 19.56 -30.41
CA LEU A 259 26.72 19.32 -29.05
C LEU A 259 25.36 19.96 -28.75
N ARG A 260 25.06 21.13 -29.34
CA ARG A 260 23.77 21.83 -29.17
C ARG A 260 22.63 21.02 -29.80
N GLU A 261 22.79 20.55 -31.02
CA GLU A 261 21.78 19.75 -31.71
C GLU A 261 21.52 18.42 -30.98
N ALA A 262 22.58 17.72 -30.58
CA ALA A 262 22.47 16.50 -29.79
C ALA A 262 21.77 16.75 -28.42
N HIS A 263 22.06 17.90 -27.76
CA HIS A 263 21.40 18.31 -26.54
C HIS A 263 19.90 18.53 -26.77
N ASP A 264 19.51 19.25 -27.81
CA ASP A 264 18.12 19.59 -28.10
C ASP A 264 17.27 18.35 -28.40
N ILE A 265 17.81 17.35 -29.11
CA ILE A 265 17.19 16.05 -29.35
C ILE A 265 16.91 15.34 -28.02
N GLY A 266 17.95 15.18 -27.17
CA GLY A 266 17.81 14.50 -25.87
C GLY A 266 16.88 15.24 -24.91
N ALA A 267 16.96 16.57 -24.86
CA ALA A 267 16.09 17.40 -24.02
C ALA A 267 14.61 17.34 -24.46
N GLY A 268 14.36 17.29 -25.77
CA GLY A 268 13.02 17.09 -26.34
C GLY A 268 12.41 15.76 -25.96
N LEU A 269 13.17 14.67 -26.16
CA LEU A 269 12.74 13.30 -25.76
C LEU A 269 12.48 13.23 -24.25
N ARG A 270 13.40 13.75 -23.42
CA ARG A 270 13.23 13.79 -21.97
C ARG A 270 11.93 14.48 -21.58
N ARG A 271 11.63 15.65 -22.18
CA ARG A 271 10.39 16.38 -21.90
C ARG A 271 9.15 15.59 -22.26
N THR A 272 9.16 14.87 -23.37
CA THR A 272 8.03 14.04 -23.81
C THR A 272 7.83 12.85 -22.87
N ILE A 273 8.91 12.20 -22.43
CA ILE A 273 8.81 11.13 -21.41
C ILE A 273 8.23 11.67 -20.10
N LEU A 274 8.65 12.85 -19.64
CA LEU A 274 8.12 13.48 -18.42
C LEU A 274 6.66 13.90 -18.54
N LEU A 275 6.19 14.28 -19.73
CA LEU A 275 4.77 14.56 -19.97
C LEU A 275 3.92 13.28 -19.95
N ALA A 276 4.42 12.17 -20.49
CA ALA A 276 3.74 10.88 -20.46
C ALA A 276 3.80 10.21 -19.07
N TYR A 277 4.90 10.38 -18.36
CA TYR A 277 5.17 9.76 -17.05
C TYR A 277 5.63 10.84 -16.04
N PRO A 278 4.72 11.65 -15.48
CA PRO A 278 5.09 12.78 -14.60
C PRO A 278 5.83 12.36 -13.31
N GLN A 279 5.74 11.09 -12.91
CA GLN A 279 6.44 10.51 -11.76
C GLN A 279 7.86 10.05 -12.11
N ALA A 280 8.29 10.15 -13.38
CA ALA A 280 9.62 9.71 -13.79
C ALA A 280 10.69 10.76 -13.46
N ASP A 281 11.88 10.28 -13.15
CA ASP A 281 13.13 11.04 -13.15
C ASP A 281 14.00 10.45 -14.26
N VAL A 282 14.36 11.25 -15.26
CA VAL A 282 14.91 10.75 -16.53
C VAL A 282 16.29 11.33 -16.79
N ILE A 283 17.26 10.45 -16.97
CA ILE A 283 18.60 10.76 -17.46
C ILE A 283 18.75 10.13 -18.85
N ILE A 284 19.14 10.96 -19.84
CA ILE A 284 19.43 10.48 -21.19
C ILE A 284 20.92 10.73 -21.48
N HIS A 285 21.65 9.65 -21.70
CA HIS A 285 22.98 9.67 -22.24
C HIS A 285 22.92 9.72 -23.78
N LYS A 286 23.86 10.39 -24.41
CA LYS A 286 23.92 10.52 -25.87
C LYS A 286 25.21 9.88 -26.34
N ASP A 287 25.08 8.86 -27.16
CA ASP A 287 26.18 8.14 -27.78
C ASP A 287 26.23 8.45 -29.28
N VAL A 288 27.41 8.37 -29.85
CA VAL A 288 27.59 8.40 -31.30
C VAL A 288 27.16 7.05 -31.85
N ALA A 289 26.25 7.04 -32.82
CA ALA A 289 25.88 5.80 -33.49
C ALA A 289 27.10 5.17 -34.13
N GLU A 290 27.36 3.88 -33.81
CA GLU A 290 28.40 3.13 -34.52
C GLU A 290 27.97 3.01 -36.00
N THR A 291 28.74 3.60 -36.89
CA THR A 291 28.58 3.34 -38.31
C THR A 291 28.83 1.85 -38.49
N ALA A 292 27.76 1.09 -38.85
CA ALA A 292 27.90 -0.28 -39.25
C ALA A 292 29.05 -0.36 -40.27
N GLY A 293 30.15 -1.04 -39.88
CA GLY A 293 31.48 -0.94 -40.44
C GLY A 293 31.52 -0.82 -41.96
N ALA A 294 32.41 0.09 -42.38
CA ALA A 294 32.90 0.16 -43.74
C ALA A 294 33.76 -1.07 -44.06
#